data_24c782e54352ce647ad237a94f344240
#
_entry.id   24c782e54352ce647ad237a94f344240
#
_cell.length_a   1.000
_cell.length_b   1.000
_cell.length_c   1.000
_cell.angle_alpha   90.00
_cell.angle_beta   90.00
_cell.angle_gamma   90.00
#
_symmetry.space_group_name_H-M   'P 1'
#
loop_
_entity.id
_entity.type
_entity.pdbx_description
1 polymer ?
#
loop_
_entity_poly.entity_id
_entity_poly.type
_entity_poly.pdbx_seq_one_letter_code
_entity_poly.pdbx_strand_id
1 'polypeptide(L)'
;RIDNQLRGRSGRQGDPGLSRFYLSLEDNLLRIFGGDRIKAIMERLGIQEGEHIESGIVTRAVENAQKKVESMHFESRKHLLEYDDVANEQRKTIYKYRNELLDEHFNISAKVSQNIHEYADYAMREFYLQPEKDEGDFENLKEKIAQECGVELKYDEFESYNSLEMEQNLVDVLENFYQNKMQMLNEADKSKVERILYLQVLDSAWREHLYTMDNLKTGIG
;
A
#
# COMPACT_ATOMS: atom_id res chain seq x y z
N ARG A 1 -9.15 17.28 -24.45
CA ARG A 1 -10.31 16.36 -24.31
C ARG A 1 -11.61 17.14 -24.18
N ILE A 2 -11.69 18.13 -23.27
CA ILE A 2 -12.87 19.01 -23.10
C ILE A 2 -13.09 19.83 -24.37
N ASP A 3 -12.04 20.38 -24.98
CA ASP A 3 -12.07 21.15 -26.21
C ASP A 3 -12.69 20.35 -27.36
N ASN A 4 -12.30 19.07 -27.53
CA ASN A 4 -12.88 18.18 -28.52
C ASN A 4 -14.36 17.87 -28.24
N GLN A 5 -14.78 17.84 -26.98
CA GLN A 5 -16.21 17.71 -26.62
C GLN A 5 -17.00 18.97 -26.99
N LEU A 6 -16.41 20.16 -26.82
CA LEU A 6 -17.03 21.42 -27.26
C LEU A 6 -17.14 21.46 -28.79
N ARG A 7 -16.08 21.09 -29.51
CA ARG A 7 -16.11 20.98 -30.99
C ARG A 7 -17.17 20.03 -31.48
N GLY A 8 -17.36 18.89 -30.81
CA GLY A 8 -18.36 17.89 -31.11
C GLY A 8 -19.82 18.35 -30.89
N ARG A 9 -20.04 19.55 -30.36
CA ARG A 9 -21.37 20.18 -30.26
C ARG A 9 -21.75 20.96 -31.50
N SER A 10 -20.82 21.26 -32.40
CA SER A 10 -21.04 21.89 -33.70
C SER A 10 -21.21 20.81 -34.77
N GLY A 11 -22.06 21.03 -35.75
CA GLY A 11 -22.28 20.13 -36.90
C GLY A 11 -22.96 18.82 -36.55
N ARG A 12 -23.85 18.78 -35.56
CA ARG A 12 -24.58 17.57 -35.17
C ARG A 12 -25.57 17.15 -36.26
N GLN A 13 -25.73 15.83 -36.41
CA GLN A 13 -26.62 15.18 -37.39
C GLN A 13 -26.31 15.58 -38.86
N GLY A 14 -25.06 15.99 -39.14
CA GLY A 14 -24.64 16.39 -40.48
C GLY A 14 -24.92 17.85 -40.85
N ASP A 15 -25.44 18.64 -39.92
CA ASP A 15 -25.62 20.08 -40.15
C ASP A 15 -24.26 20.81 -40.27
N PRO A 16 -24.18 21.86 -41.12
CA PRO A 16 -22.98 22.63 -41.22
C PRO A 16 -22.63 23.29 -39.87
N GLY A 17 -21.38 23.17 -39.43
CA GLY A 17 -20.91 23.71 -38.19
C GLY A 17 -19.48 24.23 -38.30
N LEU A 18 -19.21 25.33 -37.60
CA LEU A 18 -17.88 25.92 -37.49
C LEU A 18 -17.48 26.03 -36.03
N SER A 19 -16.27 25.63 -35.72
CA SER A 19 -15.65 25.86 -34.41
C SER A 19 -14.26 26.48 -34.63
N ARG A 20 -13.94 27.51 -33.84
CA ARG A 20 -12.62 28.16 -33.90
C ARG A 20 -12.08 28.34 -32.49
N PHE A 21 -10.81 28.01 -32.30
CA PHE A 21 -10.09 28.26 -31.04
C PHE A 21 -9.25 29.51 -31.17
N TYR A 22 -9.30 30.31 -30.14
CA TYR A 22 -8.43 31.49 -29.97
C TYR A 22 -7.51 31.22 -28.79
N LEU A 23 -6.19 31.20 -29.01
CA LEU A 23 -5.18 30.91 -28.03
C LEU A 23 -4.17 32.04 -27.96
N SER A 24 -3.71 32.36 -26.76
CA SER A 24 -2.57 33.26 -26.56
C SER A 24 -1.28 32.43 -26.47
N LEU A 25 -0.19 32.96 -26.96
CA LEU A 25 1.14 32.39 -26.79
C LEU A 25 1.62 32.44 -25.32
N GLU A 26 0.98 33.28 -24.51
CA GLU A 26 1.21 33.38 -23.07
C GLU A 26 0.41 32.36 -22.27
N ASP A 27 -0.53 31.64 -22.90
CA ASP A 27 -1.29 30.59 -22.25
C ASP A 27 -0.33 29.49 -21.73
N ASN A 28 -0.66 28.96 -20.57
CA ASN A 28 0.16 27.94 -19.89
C ASN A 28 0.50 26.76 -20.80
N LEU A 29 -0.41 26.35 -21.68
CA LEU A 29 -0.20 25.28 -22.65
C LEU A 29 1.03 25.56 -23.53
N LEU A 30 1.10 26.77 -24.13
CA LEU A 30 2.16 27.11 -25.05
C LEU A 30 3.44 27.56 -24.33
N ARG A 31 3.31 28.21 -23.18
CA ARG A 31 4.44 28.61 -22.34
C ARG A 31 5.25 27.37 -21.83
N ILE A 32 4.58 26.32 -21.40
CA ILE A 32 5.24 25.15 -20.81
C ILE A 32 5.74 24.18 -21.90
N PHE A 33 4.97 23.99 -22.95
CA PHE A 33 5.24 22.91 -23.93
C PHE A 33 5.71 23.38 -25.32
N GLY A 34 5.74 24.67 -25.60
CA GLY A 34 6.07 25.16 -26.93
C GLY A 34 6.70 26.55 -27.00
N GLY A 35 6.79 27.27 -25.89
CA GLY A 35 7.08 28.70 -25.84
C GLY A 35 8.34 29.13 -26.60
N ASP A 36 9.47 28.50 -26.38
CA ASP A 36 10.76 28.91 -26.96
C ASP A 36 10.83 28.68 -28.48
N ARG A 37 10.26 27.58 -28.96
CA ARG A 37 10.22 27.32 -30.42
C ARG A 37 9.26 28.24 -31.16
N ILE A 38 8.13 28.54 -30.55
CA ILE A 38 7.12 29.43 -31.14
C ILE A 38 7.64 30.87 -31.12
N LYS A 39 8.26 31.34 -30.03
CA LYS A 39 8.94 32.65 -29.98
C LYS A 39 9.98 32.80 -31.07
N ALA A 40 10.88 31.82 -31.25
CA ALA A 40 11.89 31.85 -32.30
C ALA A 40 11.29 31.88 -33.72
N ILE A 41 10.13 31.23 -33.93
CA ILE A 41 9.43 31.28 -35.23
C ILE A 41 8.79 32.65 -35.45
N MET A 42 8.22 33.26 -34.40
CA MET A 42 7.61 34.60 -34.50
C MET A 42 8.63 35.69 -34.76
N GLU A 43 9.76 35.63 -34.08
CA GLU A 43 10.89 36.58 -34.34
C GLU A 43 11.39 36.48 -35.79
N ARG A 44 11.42 35.26 -36.37
CA ARG A 44 11.77 35.08 -37.77
C ARG A 44 10.72 35.53 -38.78
N LEU A 45 9.45 35.50 -38.41
CA LEU A 45 8.31 35.88 -39.23
C LEU A 45 8.00 37.40 -39.17
N GLY A 46 8.64 38.14 -38.25
CA GLY A 46 8.46 39.58 -38.08
C GLY A 46 7.05 39.96 -37.65
N ILE A 47 6.32 39.09 -36.96
CA ILE A 47 4.95 39.32 -36.52
C ILE A 47 4.96 40.27 -35.32
N GLN A 48 4.16 41.34 -35.39
CA GLN A 48 4.06 42.31 -34.32
C GLN A 48 3.11 41.83 -33.22
N GLU A 49 3.32 42.36 -32.01
CA GLU A 49 2.49 42.07 -30.85
C GLU A 49 1.04 42.54 -31.10
N GLY A 50 0.07 41.63 -30.93
CA GLY A 50 -1.36 41.90 -31.18
C GLY A 50 -1.91 41.41 -32.52
N GLU A 51 -1.06 40.93 -33.46
CA GLU A 51 -1.55 40.35 -34.71
C GLU A 51 -2.00 38.88 -34.50
N HIS A 52 -3.13 38.51 -35.09
CA HIS A 52 -3.55 37.13 -35.06
C HIS A 52 -2.79 36.29 -36.10
N ILE A 53 -2.35 35.11 -35.65
CA ILE A 53 -1.47 34.26 -36.42
C ILE A 53 -2.26 33.07 -36.94
N GLU A 54 -2.46 33.02 -38.26
CA GLU A 54 -2.98 31.82 -38.91
C GLU A 54 -1.83 31.11 -39.67
N SER A 55 -1.12 30.18 -39.02
CA SER A 55 -0.03 29.46 -39.62
C SER A 55 -0.15 27.98 -39.30
N GLY A 56 0.03 27.13 -40.33
CA GLY A 56 0.04 25.68 -40.16
C GLY A 56 1.15 25.18 -39.23
N ILE A 57 2.24 25.94 -39.06
CA ILE A 57 3.33 25.64 -38.14
C ILE A 57 2.86 25.85 -36.69
N VAL A 58 2.15 26.97 -36.42
CA VAL A 58 1.61 27.26 -35.10
C VAL A 58 0.53 26.21 -34.72
N THR A 59 -0.35 25.89 -35.67
CA THR A 59 -1.37 24.85 -35.45
C THR A 59 -0.75 23.53 -35.05
N ARG A 60 0.28 23.07 -35.75
CA ARG A 60 1.01 21.83 -35.39
C ARG A 60 1.73 21.92 -34.05
N ALA A 61 2.25 23.10 -33.70
CA ALA A 61 2.91 23.28 -32.41
C ALA A 61 1.89 23.19 -31.26
N VAL A 62 0.70 23.77 -31.42
CA VAL A 62 -0.41 23.65 -30.47
C VAL A 62 -0.87 22.20 -30.33
N GLU A 63 -1.08 21.50 -31.45
CA GLU A 63 -1.44 20.08 -31.43
C GLU A 63 -0.41 19.22 -30.69
N ASN A 64 0.88 19.47 -30.91
CA ASN A 64 1.94 18.75 -30.22
C ASN A 64 2.01 19.10 -28.74
N ALA A 65 1.78 20.34 -28.36
CA ALA A 65 1.68 20.75 -26.96
C ALA A 65 0.51 20.07 -26.26
N GLN A 66 -0.67 20.04 -26.89
CA GLN A 66 -1.84 19.34 -26.36
C GLN A 66 -1.58 17.84 -26.18
N LYS A 67 -0.95 17.17 -27.16
CA LYS A 67 -0.56 15.75 -27.04
C LYS A 67 0.40 15.50 -25.88
N LYS A 68 1.36 16.38 -25.64
CA LYS A 68 2.28 16.27 -24.51
C LYS A 68 1.56 16.41 -23.15
N VAL A 69 0.66 17.39 -23.03
CA VAL A 69 -0.17 17.54 -21.82
C VAL A 69 -1.02 16.31 -21.59
N GLU A 70 -1.65 15.79 -22.65
CA GLU A 70 -2.49 14.59 -22.54
C GLU A 70 -1.68 13.37 -22.12
N SER A 71 -0.45 13.18 -22.69
CA SER A 71 0.48 12.12 -22.28
C SER A 71 0.89 12.26 -20.82
N MET A 72 1.26 13.45 -20.37
CA MET A 72 1.64 13.71 -18.97
C MET A 72 0.48 13.39 -18.01
N HIS A 73 -0.72 13.85 -18.33
CA HIS A 73 -1.89 13.51 -17.52
C HIS A 73 -2.25 12.03 -17.57
N PHE A 74 -2.01 11.36 -18.70
CA PHE A 74 -2.19 9.91 -18.81
C PHE A 74 -1.20 9.17 -17.91
N GLU A 75 0.08 9.53 -17.97
CA GLU A 75 1.12 8.91 -17.13
C GLU A 75 0.84 9.13 -15.64
N SER A 76 0.48 10.35 -15.24
CA SER A 76 0.10 10.64 -13.85
C SER A 76 -1.08 9.77 -13.39
N ARG A 77 -2.12 9.62 -14.22
CA ARG A 77 -3.26 8.75 -13.90
C ARG A 77 -2.86 7.27 -13.86
N LYS A 78 -1.95 6.85 -14.75
CA LYS A 78 -1.44 5.47 -14.76
C LYS A 78 -0.71 5.16 -13.47
N HIS A 79 0.20 6.03 -13.03
CA HIS A 79 0.89 5.85 -11.75
C HIS A 79 -0.08 5.77 -10.56
N LEU A 80 -1.09 6.65 -10.52
CA LEU A 80 -2.11 6.57 -9.47
C LEU A 80 -2.86 5.23 -9.47
N LEU A 81 -3.20 4.70 -10.64
CA LEU A 81 -3.86 3.40 -10.77
C LEU A 81 -2.94 2.25 -10.31
N GLU A 82 -1.65 2.30 -10.62
CA GLU A 82 -0.69 1.28 -10.19
C GLU A 82 -0.62 1.20 -8.65
N TYR A 83 -0.61 2.32 -7.94
CA TYR A 83 -0.69 2.34 -6.48
C TYR A 83 -2.04 1.85 -5.95
N ASP A 84 -3.13 2.27 -6.59
CA ASP A 84 -4.48 1.87 -6.19
C ASP A 84 -4.73 0.38 -6.39
N ASP A 85 -4.17 -0.23 -7.43
CA ASP A 85 -4.26 -1.67 -7.69
C ASP A 85 -3.57 -2.48 -6.57
N VAL A 86 -2.36 -2.09 -6.14
CA VAL A 86 -1.66 -2.73 -5.02
C VAL A 86 -2.49 -2.63 -3.74
N ALA A 87 -2.96 -1.41 -3.40
CA ALA A 87 -3.78 -1.19 -2.21
C ALA A 87 -5.09 -1.99 -2.25
N ASN A 88 -5.69 -2.13 -3.44
CA ASN A 88 -6.93 -2.89 -3.63
C ASN A 88 -6.72 -4.40 -3.47
N GLU A 89 -5.62 -4.97 -3.97
CA GLU A 89 -5.28 -6.37 -3.76
C GLU A 89 -5.01 -6.68 -2.29
N GLN A 90 -4.27 -5.82 -1.60
CA GLN A 90 -4.07 -5.93 -0.16
C GLN A 90 -5.40 -5.87 0.60
N ARG A 91 -6.28 -4.92 0.24
CA ARG A 91 -7.62 -4.80 0.84
C ARG A 91 -8.45 -6.06 0.64
N LYS A 92 -8.49 -6.61 -0.58
CA LYS A 92 -9.21 -7.86 -0.87
C LYS A 92 -8.70 -9.00 0.00
N THR A 93 -7.39 -9.14 0.15
CA THR A 93 -6.77 -10.18 0.98
C THR A 93 -7.17 -10.04 2.45
N ILE A 94 -7.06 -8.84 3.01
CA ILE A 94 -7.46 -8.58 4.41
C ILE A 94 -8.96 -8.79 4.62
N TYR A 95 -9.80 -8.33 3.70
CA TYR A 95 -11.25 -8.50 3.83
C TYR A 95 -11.67 -9.95 3.66
N LYS A 96 -11.01 -10.72 2.78
CA LYS A 96 -11.24 -12.15 2.69
C LYS A 96 -10.90 -12.83 4.03
N TYR A 97 -9.72 -12.55 4.57
CA TYR A 97 -9.28 -13.09 5.85
C TYR A 97 -10.21 -12.69 7.01
N ARG A 98 -10.61 -11.42 7.04
CA ARG A 98 -11.57 -10.93 8.03
C ARG A 98 -12.93 -11.64 7.94
N ASN A 99 -13.42 -11.91 6.74
CA ASN A 99 -14.66 -12.66 6.52
C ASN A 99 -14.53 -14.12 6.95
N GLU A 100 -13.38 -14.75 6.73
CA GLU A 100 -13.10 -16.11 7.24
C GLU A 100 -13.14 -16.13 8.78
N LEU A 101 -12.54 -15.13 9.43
CA LEU A 101 -12.59 -15.00 10.90
C LEU A 101 -13.98 -14.75 11.46
N LEU A 102 -14.88 -14.15 10.67
CA LEU A 102 -16.28 -13.91 11.06
C LEU A 102 -17.17 -15.14 10.86
N ASP A 103 -16.73 -16.12 10.08
CA ASP A 103 -17.47 -17.37 9.90
C ASP A 103 -17.49 -18.17 11.21
N GLU A 104 -18.67 -18.56 11.66
CA GLU A 104 -18.85 -19.34 12.89
C GLU A 104 -18.21 -20.73 12.80
N HIS A 105 -18.08 -21.27 11.59
CA HIS A 105 -17.45 -22.57 11.34
C HIS A 105 -15.93 -22.51 11.30
N PHE A 106 -15.34 -21.32 11.25
CA PHE A 106 -13.89 -21.17 11.26
C PHE A 106 -13.31 -21.52 12.63
N ASN A 107 -12.37 -22.47 12.65
CA ASN A 107 -11.70 -22.90 13.88
C ASN A 107 -10.63 -21.88 14.30
N ILE A 108 -11.06 -20.87 15.05
CA ILE A 108 -10.19 -19.78 15.52
C ILE A 108 -9.12 -20.30 16.49
N SER A 109 -9.44 -21.27 17.35
CA SER A 109 -8.48 -21.82 18.32
C SER A 109 -7.31 -22.54 17.63
N ALA A 110 -7.57 -23.25 16.54
CA ALA A 110 -6.50 -23.85 15.73
C ALA A 110 -5.60 -22.77 15.10
N LYS A 111 -6.18 -21.63 14.69
CA LYS A 111 -5.41 -20.50 14.15
C LYS A 111 -4.56 -19.83 15.22
N VAL A 112 -5.09 -19.69 16.43
CA VAL A 112 -4.32 -19.15 17.57
C VAL A 112 -3.13 -20.08 17.90
N SER A 113 -3.34 -21.40 17.96
CA SER A 113 -2.24 -22.36 18.16
C SER A 113 -1.21 -22.27 17.04
N GLN A 114 -1.62 -22.21 15.77
CA GLN A 114 -0.69 -21.98 14.65
C GLN A 114 0.13 -20.70 14.83
N ASN A 115 -0.48 -19.60 15.27
CA ASN A 115 0.25 -18.34 15.49
C ASN A 115 1.25 -18.45 16.65
N ILE A 116 0.96 -19.24 17.68
CA ILE A 116 1.91 -19.51 18.77
C ILE A 116 3.14 -20.23 18.23
N HIS A 117 2.96 -21.24 17.37
CA HIS A 117 4.08 -21.92 16.70
C HIS A 117 4.88 -20.98 15.80
N GLU A 118 4.22 -20.19 14.96
CA GLU A 118 4.88 -19.21 14.07
C GLU A 118 5.65 -18.16 14.87
N TYR A 119 5.11 -17.72 16.00
CA TYR A 119 5.80 -16.79 16.89
C TYR A 119 7.02 -17.42 17.57
N ALA A 120 6.91 -18.65 18.05
CA ALA A 120 8.04 -19.36 18.64
C ALA A 120 9.18 -19.57 17.64
N ASP A 121 8.88 -20.01 16.41
CA ASP A 121 9.84 -20.12 15.31
C ASP A 121 10.52 -18.77 15.02
N TYR A 122 9.73 -17.69 14.91
CA TYR A 122 10.27 -16.33 14.71
C TYR A 122 11.21 -15.89 15.86
N ALA A 123 10.78 -16.06 17.11
CA ALA A 123 11.58 -15.67 18.26
C ALA A 123 12.88 -16.48 18.35
N MET A 124 12.81 -17.78 18.07
CA MET A 124 13.99 -18.64 18.04
C MET A 124 14.97 -18.27 16.93
N ARG A 125 14.48 -17.95 15.74
CA ARG A 125 15.33 -17.50 14.61
C ARG A 125 16.03 -16.20 14.91
N GLU A 126 15.38 -15.26 15.55
CA GLU A 126 15.95 -13.95 15.85
C GLU A 126 17.06 -14.04 16.93
N PHE A 127 16.87 -14.84 17.96
CA PHE A 127 17.73 -14.84 19.11
C PHE A 127 18.63 -16.07 19.25
N TYR A 128 18.34 -17.19 18.57
CA TYR A 128 18.96 -18.46 18.88
C TYR A 128 19.63 -19.18 17.70
N LEU A 129 19.37 -18.80 16.45
CA LEU A 129 19.97 -19.45 15.28
C LEU A 129 21.31 -18.85 14.84
N GLN A 130 21.91 -17.98 15.63
CA GLN A 130 23.27 -17.48 15.37
C GLN A 130 24.30 -18.58 15.61
N PRO A 131 25.39 -18.67 14.78
CA PRO A 131 26.36 -19.76 14.86
C PRO A 131 27.18 -19.79 16.16
N GLU A 132 27.29 -18.67 16.84
CA GLU A 132 27.97 -18.53 18.12
C GLU A 132 26.92 -18.20 19.19
N LYS A 133 26.41 -19.26 19.85
CA LYS A 133 25.44 -19.12 20.94
C LYS A 133 26.14 -18.64 22.20
N ASP A 134 25.70 -17.51 22.75
CA ASP A 134 26.15 -16.97 24.03
C ASP A 134 24.98 -17.06 25.05
N GLU A 135 25.31 -17.10 26.34
CA GLU A 135 24.34 -16.97 27.44
C GLU A 135 23.50 -15.70 27.28
N GLY A 136 24.07 -14.65 26.69
CA GLY A 136 23.38 -13.40 26.35
C GLY A 136 22.20 -13.56 25.38
N ASP A 137 22.27 -14.50 24.45
CA ASP A 137 21.19 -14.73 23.48
C ASP A 137 19.93 -15.31 24.15
N PHE A 138 20.11 -16.19 25.13
CA PHE A 138 19.00 -16.72 25.92
C PHE A 138 18.35 -15.65 26.81
N GLU A 139 19.14 -14.80 27.45
CA GLU A 139 18.59 -13.71 28.25
C GLU A 139 17.78 -12.71 27.39
N ASN A 140 18.23 -12.42 26.18
CA ASN A 140 17.48 -11.58 25.22
C ASN A 140 16.15 -12.23 24.83
N LEU A 141 16.14 -13.55 24.54
CA LEU A 141 14.93 -14.30 24.26
C LEU A 141 13.96 -14.28 25.45
N LYS A 142 14.49 -14.53 26.66
CA LYS A 142 13.72 -14.51 27.90
C LYS A 142 13.09 -13.14 28.17
N GLU A 143 13.84 -12.06 28.01
CA GLU A 143 13.33 -10.70 28.18
C GLU A 143 12.22 -10.40 27.16
N LYS A 144 12.39 -10.77 25.89
CA LYS A 144 11.38 -10.59 24.84
C LYS A 144 10.09 -11.36 25.15
N ILE A 145 10.20 -12.63 25.48
CA ILE A 145 9.02 -13.45 25.82
C ILE A 145 8.30 -12.92 27.06
N ALA A 146 9.06 -12.47 28.07
CA ALA A 146 8.47 -11.85 29.26
C ALA A 146 7.74 -10.53 28.93
N GLN A 147 8.30 -9.69 28.07
CA GLN A 147 7.70 -8.42 27.69
C GLN A 147 6.48 -8.59 26.78
N GLU A 148 6.54 -9.47 25.79
CA GLU A 148 5.49 -9.61 24.79
C GLU A 148 4.38 -10.59 25.20
N CYS A 149 4.75 -11.69 25.86
CA CYS A 149 3.79 -12.75 26.25
C CYS A 149 3.45 -12.76 27.74
N GLY A 150 4.27 -12.11 28.58
CA GLY A 150 4.13 -12.16 30.04
C GLY A 150 4.48 -13.53 30.64
N VAL A 151 5.38 -14.27 29.98
CA VAL A 151 5.84 -15.59 30.36
C VAL A 151 7.29 -15.52 30.80
N GLU A 152 7.59 -16.01 32.01
CA GLU A 152 8.97 -16.11 32.49
C GLU A 152 9.55 -17.49 32.11
N LEU A 153 10.58 -17.48 31.25
CA LEU A 153 11.32 -18.68 30.89
C LEU A 153 12.40 -18.97 31.95
N LYS A 154 12.56 -20.23 32.30
CA LYS A 154 13.61 -20.68 33.24
C LYS A 154 14.73 -21.34 32.46
N TYR A 155 15.97 -20.93 32.75
CA TYR A 155 17.15 -21.43 32.06
C TYR A 155 17.31 -22.96 32.18
N ASP A 156 17.05 -23.53 33.36
CA ASP A 156 17.15 -24.96 33.61
C ASP A 156 16.26 -25.84 32.69
N GLU A 157 15.19 -25.25 32.15
CA GLU A 157 14.26 -25.95 31.26
C GLU A 157 14.78 -25.99 29.81
N PHE A 158 15.82 -25.21 29.48
CA PHE A 158 16.36 -25.02 28.12
C PHE A 158 17.81 -25.42 27.95
N GLU A 159 18.58 -25.68 29.05
CA GLU A 159 20.03 -25.88 29.03
C GLU A 159 20.49 -27.16 28.29
N SER A 160 19.61 -28.16 28.17
CA SER A 160 19.96 -29.49 27.66
C SER A 160 19.48 -29.79 26.24
N TYR A 161 18.83 -28.90 25.56
CA TYR A 161 18.15 -29.17 24.29
C TYR A 161 18.92 -28.69 23.06
N ASN A 162 18.77 -29.41 21.94
CA ASN A 162 19.13 -28.92 20.64
C ASN A 162 18.12 -27.83 20.18
N SER A 163 18.40 -27.08 19.13
CA SER A 163 17.56 -25.94 18.71
C SER A 163 16.12 -26.34 18.36
N LEU A 164 15.87 -27.54 17.88
CA LEU A 164 14.52 -28.04 17.55
C LEU A 164 13.74 -28.38 18.83
N GLU A 165 14.40 -29.01 19.80
CA GLU A 165 13.78 -29.32 21.09
C GLU A 165 13.49 -28.07 21.89
N MET A 166 14.33 -27.03 21.78
CA MET A 166 14.08 -25.73 22.41
C MET A 166 12.89 -25.01 21.80
N GLU A 167 12.74 -25.02 20.48
CA GLU A 167 11.59 -24.45 19.80
C GLU A 167 10.30 -25.13 20.25
N GLN A 168 10.30 -26.48 20.27
CA GLN A 168 9.14 -27.24 20.73
C GLN A 168 8.82 -26.96 22.20
N ASN A 169 9.83 -26.87 23.06
CA ASN A 169 9.64 -26.55 24.47
C ASN A 169 9.08 -25.12 24.65
N LEU A 170 9.56 -24.14 23.86
CA LEU A 170 8.99 -22.79 23.86
C LEU A 170 7.51 -22.80 23.44
N VAL A 171 7.16 -23.54 22.40
CA VAL A 171 5.76 -23.72 21.99
C VAL A 171 4.93 -24.29 23.13
N ASP A 172 5.40 -25.38 23.76
CA ASP A 172 4.68 -26.05 24.85
C ASP A 172 4.46 -25.10 26.05
N VAL A 173 5.46 -24.31 26.40
CA VAL A 173 5.36 -23.31 27.48
C VAL A 173 4.33 -22.22 27.12
N LEU A 174 4.36 -21.70 25.92
CA LEU A 174 3.43 -20.65 25.46
C LEU A 174 2.01 -21.19 25.34
N GLU A 175 1.81 -22.40 24.79
CA GLU A 175 0.50 -23.03 24.70
C GLU A 175 -0.08 -23.35 26.09
N ASN A 176 0.72 -23.90 26.99
CA ASN A 176 0.28 -24.16 28.37
C ASN A 176 -0.11 -22.88 29.10
N PHE A 177 0.65 -21.81 28.95
CA PHE A 177 0.31 -20.51 29.52
C PHE A 177 -1.01 -19.97 28.96
N TYR A 178 -1.19 -20.05 27.63
CA TYR A 178 -2.42 -19.66 26.98
C TYR A 178 -3.61 -20.49 27.46
N GLN A 179 -3.49 -21.82 27.48
CA GLN A 179 -4.56 -22.70 27.96
C GLN A 179 -4.93 -22.42 29.41
N ASN A 180 -3.95 -22.18 30.27
CA ASN A 180 -4.17 -21.82 31.67
C ASN A 180 -4.96 -20.49 31.81
N LYS A 181 -4.68 -19.50 30.97
CA LYS A 181 -5.47 -18.24 30.94
C LYS A 181 -6.92 -18.47 30.50
N MET A 182 -7.12 -19.38 29.55
CA MET A 182 -8.44 -19.64 28.94
C MET A 182 -9.27 -20.69 29.69
N GLN A 183 -8.71 -21.44 30.65
CA GLN A 183 -9.42 -22.55 31.34
C GLN A 183 -10.67 -22.11 32.13
N MET A 184 -10.80 -20.81 32.46
CA MET A 184 -11.99 -20.28 33.13
C MET A 184 -13.18 -20.09 32.19
N LEU A 185 -12.96 -20.16 30.88
CA LEU A 185 -13.98 -19.99 29.85
C LEU A 185 -14.44 -21.33 29.32
N ASN A 186 -15.73 -21.46 29.04
CA ASN A 186 -16.21 -22.57 28.24
C ASN A 186 -15.79 -22.40 26.76
N GLU A 187 -15.79 -23.49 25.98
CA GLU A 187 -15.31 -23.48 24.59
C GLU A 187 -16.01 -22.43 23.70
N ALA A 188 -17.30 -22.18 23.91
CA ALA A 188 -18.06 -21.20 23.13
C ALA A 188 -17.62 -19.76 23.46
N ASP A 189 -17.39 -19.45 24.73
CA ASP A 189 -16.95 -18.12 25.15
C ASP A 189 -15.47 -17.91 24.83
N LYS A 190 -14.63 -18.95 24.94
CA LYS A 190 -13.24 -18.94 24.49
C LYS A 190 -13.16 -18.57 23.01
N SER A 191 -13.87 -19.27 22.13
CA SER A 191 -13.89 -18.98 20.68
C SER A 191 -14.38 -17.56 20.38
N LYS A 192 -15.33 -17.02 21.12
CA LYS A 192 -15.80 -15.62 20.98
C LYS A 192 -14.70 -14.63 21.36
N VAL A 193 -14.06 -14.84 22.50
CA VAL A 193 -12.97 -13.96 22.98
C VAL A 193 -11.80 -13.98 21.99
N GLU A 194 -11.36 -15.17 21.57
CA GLU A 194 -10.32 -15.34 20.57
C GLU A 194 -10.64 -14.56 19.28
N ARG A 195 -11.86 -14.70 18.77
CA ARG A 195 -12.33 -14.04 17.56
C ARG A 195 -12.36 -12.52 17.68
N ILE A 196 -12.87 -12.01 18.81
CA ILE A 196 -12.91 -10.56 19.07
C ILE A 196 -11.49 -9.98 19.14
N LEU A 197 -10.60 -10.61 19.90
CA LEU A 197 -9.22 -10.16 20.04
C LEU A 197 -8.48 -10.21 18.69
N TYR A 198 -8.65 -11.31 17.95
CA TYR A 198 -8.01 -11.48 16.64
C TYR A 198 -8.46 -10.40 15.65
N LEU A 199 -9.77 -10.15 15.57
CA LEU A 199 -10.31 -9.08 14.72
C LEU A 199 -9.84 -7.70 15.16
N GLN A 200 -9.76 -7.43 16.45
CA GLN A 200 -9.27 -6.15 16.96
C GLN A 200 -7.80 -5.91 16.58
N VAL A 201 -6.94 -6.91 16.72
CA VAL A 201 -5.53 -6.84 16.34
C VAL A 201 -5.40 -6.66 14.83
N LEU A 202 -6.12 -7.47 14.03
CA LEU A 202 -6.13 -7.38 12.57
C LEU A 202 -6.57 -5.99 12.08
N ASP A 203 -7.69 -5.48 12.62
CA ASP A 203 -8.23 -4.18 12.23
C ASP A 203 -7.29 -3.03 12.64
N SER A 204 -6.57 -3.17 13.75
CA SER A 204 -5.57 -2.18 14.21
C SER A 204 -4.32 -2.21 13.33
N ALA A 205 -3.77 -3.38 13.06
CA ALA A 205 -2.62 -3.56 12.19
C ALA A 205 -2.92 -3.08 10.75
N TRP A 206 -4.13 -3.35 10.26
CA TRP A 206 -4.56 -2.87 8.94
C TRP A 206 -4.63 -1.33 8.86
N ARG A 207 -5.16 -0.66 9.89
CA ARG A 207 -5.19 0.81 9.94
C ARG A 207 -3.79 1.41 9.96
N GLU A 208 -2.88 0.83 10.75
CA GLU A 208 -1.49 1.26 10.81
C GLU A 208 -0.77 1.06 9.46
N HIS A 209 -0.99 -0.10 8.83
CA HIS A 209 -0.48 -0.37 7.48
C HIS A 209 -0.97 0.66 6.46
N LEU A 210 -2.26 0.99 6.43
CA LEU A 210 -2.80 2.02 5.54
C LEU A 210 -2.16 3.39 5.78
N TYR A 211 -1.95 3.76 7.04
CA TYR A 211 -1.26 5.00 7.39
C TYR A 211 0.20 5.02 6.89
N THR A 212 0.91 3.91 7.07
CA THR A 212 2.29 3.75 6.60
C THR A 212 2.37 3.82 5.06
N MET A 213 1.43 3.18 4.36
CA MET A 213 1.34 3.23 2.90
C MET A 213 1.03 4.64 2.38
N ASP A 214 0.18 5.40 3.07
CA ASP A 214 -0.13 6.79 2.71
C ASP A 214 1.08 7.71 2.90
N ASN A 215 1.82 7.56 4.00
CA ASN A 215 3.08 8.26 4.23
C ASN A 215 4.13 7.93 3.17
N LEU A 216 4.26 6.65 2.82
CA LEU A 216 5.19 6.21 1.77
C LEU A 216 4.83 6.84 0.42
N LYS A 217 3.56 6.83 0.05
CA LYS A 217 3.04 7.45 -1.18
C LYS A 217 3.35 8.95 -1.23
N THR A 218 3.20 9.64 -0.10
CA THR A 218 3.48 11.09 0.01
C THR A 218 4.97 11.40 -0.06
N GLY A 219 5.83 10.49 0.41
CA GLY A 219 7.28 10.69 0.42
C GLY A 219 7.98 10.35 -0.90
N ILE A 220 7.32 9.60 -1.79
CA ILE A 220 7.88 9.16 -3.10
C ILE A 220 7.30 10.00 -4.26
N GLY A 221 6.13 10.61 -4.10
CA GLY A 221 5.46 11.48 -5.08
C GLY A 221 5.93 12.91 -4.94
#